data_a9845efce4fde5331c3143d92add7b39
#
_entry.id   a9845efce4fde5331c3143d92add7b39
#
_cell.length_a   1.000
_cell.length_b   1.000
_cell.length_c   1.000
_cell.angle_alpha   90.00
_cell.angle_beta   90.00
_cell.angle_gamma   90.00
#
_symmetry.space_group_name_H-M   'P 1'
#
loop_
_entity.id
_entity.type
_entity.pdbx_description
1 polymer ?
#
loop_
_entity_poly.entity_id
_entity_poly.type
_entity_poly.pdbx_seq_one_letter_code
_entity_poly.pdbx_strand_id
1 'polypeptide(L)'
;MVEITIDRVEGDYGFQATDALGHMVKIDSSIENGGKNFGTRPTQLLLMGLGSCSGIDIVAILNKQKQTIDSFKMHIKGQREKDKTPALWETIHMVFELTGNIDQDKASRACALSVDKYCTVAETLRRAGAKITWEVKVNVPNA
;
A
#
# COMPACT_ATOMS: atom_id res chain seq x y z
N MET A 1 7.27 20.41 8.22
CA MET A 1 8.25 19.56 7.51
C MET A 1 8.31 18.19 8.19
N VAL A 2 8.36 17.12 7.40
CA VAL A 2 8.47 15.75 7.91
C VAL A 2 9.93 15.32 7.87
N GLU A 3 10.40 14.70 8.94
CA GLU A 3 11.77 14.18 9.01
C GLU A 3 11.74 12.69 9.29
N ILE A 4 12.52 11.94 8.53
CA ILE A 4 12.74 10.52 8.71
C ILE A 4 14.22 10.30 8.96
N THR A 5 14.55 9.52 9.98
CA THR A 5 15.93 9.12 10.27
C THR A 5 16.14 7.67 9.87
N ILE A 6 17.23 7.38 9.19
CA ILE A 6 17.52 6.02 8.72
C ILE A 6 18.92 5.64 9.17
N ASP A 7 19.04 4.56 9.95
CA ASP A 7 20.30 4.04 10.46
C ASP A 7 20.57 2.65 9.90
N ARG A 8 21.83 2.36 9.59
CA ARG A 8 22.27 1.00 9.28
C ARG A 8 22.46 0.27 10.60
N VAL A 9 21.71 -0.81 10.82
CA VAL A 9 21.68 -1.51 12.10
C VAL A 9 21.99 -3.01 12.00
N GLU A 10 21.94 -3.59 10.79
CA GLU A 10 22.15 -5.03 10.61
C GLU A 10 22.94 -5.32 9.33
N GLY A 11 24.12 -5.93 9.45
CA GLY A 11 24.96 -6.26 8.29
C GLY A 11 25.30 -5.05 7.45
N ASP A 12 25.50 -5.25 6.16
CA ASP A 12 25.83 -4.16 5.23
C ASP A 12 24.61 -3.37 4.80
N TYR A 13 23.45 -4.00 4.67
CA TYR A 13 22.28 -3.42 4.02
C TYR A 13 21.02 -3.36 4.89
N GLY A 14 21.11 -3.78 6.15
CA GLY A 14 19.96 -3.74 7.07
C GLY A 14 19.81 -2.36 7.67
N PHE A 15 18.72 -1.67 7.28
CA PHE A 15 18.42 -0.32 7.75
C PHE A 15 17.15 -0.30 8.59
N GLN A 16 17.09 0.66 9.48
CA GLN A 16 15.89 0.94 10.27
C GLN A 16 15.52 2.39 10.05
N ALA A 17 14.33 2.60 9.50
CA ALA A 17 13.77 3.93 9.32
C ALA A 17 12.83 4.26 10.48
N THR A 18 12.91 5.48 10.99
CA THR A 18 12.12 5.93 12.14
C THR A 18 11.50 7.28 11.83
N ASP A 19 10.21 7.44 12.10
CA ASP A 19 9.55 8.73 11.99
C ASP A 19 9.70 9.55 13.28
N ALA A 20 9.20 10.77 13.28
CA ALA A 20 9.33 11.68 14.42
C ALA A 20 8.60 11.19 15.68
N LEU A 21 7.66 10.26 15.56
CA LEU A 21 6.90 9.71 16.68
C LEU A 21 7.45 8.36 17.16
N GLY A 22 8.54 7.89 16.55
CA GLY A 22 9.19 6.65 16.98
C GLY A 22 8.70 5.38 16.29
N HIS A 23 7.84 5.49 15.27
CA HIS A 23 7.43 4.32 14.51
C HIS A 23 8.57 3.87 13.59
N MET A 24 8.81 2.56 13.55
CA MET A 24 9.97 2.00 12.87
C MET A 24 9.60 1.05 11.75
N VAL A 25 10.40 1.08 10.68
CA VAL A 25 10.29 0.15 9.56
C VAL A 25 11.66 -0.45 9.30
N LYS A 26 11.72 -1.79 9.23
CA LYS A 26 12.95 -2.52 8.93
C LYS A 26 13.06 -2.74 7.42
N ILE A 27 14.24 -2.46 6.89
CA ILE A 27 14.51 -2.45 5.45
C ILE A 27 15.80 -3.20 5.18
N ASP A 28 15.83 -3.98 4.10
CA ASP A 28 17.03 -4.70 3.68
C ASP A 28 17.06 -4.85 2.16
N SER A 29 18.21 -5.21 1.64
CA SER A 29 18.35 -5.65 0.26
C SER A 29 17.85 -7.09 0.10
N SER A 30 17.69 -7.54 -1.15
CA SER A 30 17.36 -8.94 -1.41
C SER A 30 18.51 -9.86 -0.98
N ILE A 31 18.19 -11.13 -0.70
CA ILE A 31 19.20 -12.12 -0.31
C ILE A 31 20.23 -12.30 -1.43
N GLU A 32 19.77 -12.30 -2.69
CA GLU A 32 20.65 -12.41 -3.86
C GLU A 32 21.66 -11.27 -3.95
N ASN A 33 21.32 -10.11 -3.42
CA ASN A 33 22.17 -8.91 -3.44
C ASN A 33 22.88 -8.66 -2.10
N GLY A 34 22.97 -9.68 -1.24
CA GLY A 34 23.71 -9.60 0.02
C GLY A 34 22.88 -9.24 1.24
N GLY A 35 21.57 -9.11 1.11
CA GLY A 35 20.67 -8.89 2.23
C GLY A 35 20.56 -10.13 3.13
N LYS A 36 20.10 -9.94 4.35
CA LYS A 36 19.98 -11.00 5.37
C LYS A 36 18.54 -11.20 5.85
N ASN A 37 17.58 -10.81 5.05
CA ASN A 37 16.16 -10.90 5.39
C ASN A 37 15.82 -10.19 6.71
N PHE A 38 16.46 -9.08 6.95
CA PHE A 38 16.21 -8.24 8.12
C PHE A 38 14.91 -7.47 8.01
N GLY A 39 14.54 -7.05 6.81
CA GLY A 39 13.36 -6.23 6.56
C GLY A 39 12.88 -6.31 5.13
N THR A 40 11.86 -5.50 4.84
CA THR A 40 11.31 -5.40 3.49
C THR A 40 12.24 -4.64 2.55
N ARG A 41 12.06 -4.82 1.24
CA ARG A 41 12.84 -4.11 0.24
C ARG A 41 12.31 -2.68 0.04
N PRO A 42 13.17 -1.71 -0.24
CA PRO A 42 12.76 -0.31 -0.41
C PRO A 42 11.64 -0.11 -1.43
N THR A 43 11.69 -0.79 -2.56
CA THR A 43 10.66 -0.66 -3.60
C THR A 43 9.30 -1.17 -3.15
N GLN A 44 9.27 -2.18 -2.27
CA GLN A 44 8.02 -2.72 -1.72
C GLN A 44 7.35 -1.74 -0.75
N LEU A 45 8.11 -0.85 -0.12
CA LEU A 45 7.54 0.19 0.74
C LEU A 45 6.59 1.11 -0.01
N LEU A 46 6.83 1.33 -1.29
CA LEU A 46 5.93 2.12 -2.14
C LEU A 46 4.57 1.44 -2.29
N LEU A 47 4.56 0.11 -2.43
CA LEU A 47 3.31 -0.65 -2.51
C LEU A 47 2.59 -0.71 -1.16
N MET A 48 3.34 -0.82 -0.08
CA MET A 48 2.78 -0.77 1.28
C MET A 48 2.16 0.60 1.56
N GLY A 49 2.84 1.66 1.14
CA GLY A 49 2.32 3.02 1.22
C GLY A 49 1.05 3.20 0.41
N LEU A 50 1.03 2.66 -0.82
CA LEU A 50 -0.14 2.73 -1.69
C LEU A 50 -1.35 2.04 -1.04
N GLY A 51 -1.19 0.82 -0.58
CA GLY A 51 -2.28 0.05 0.02
C GLY A 51 -2.83 0.72 1.28
N SER A 52 -1.95 1.12 2.19
CA SER A 52 -2.37 1.74 3.45
C SER A 52 -2.99 3.12 3.23
N CYS A 53 -2.44 3.93 2.33
CA CYS A 53 -3.01 5.24 2.00
C CYS A 53 -4.43 5.09 1.43
N SER A 54 -4.60 4.18 0.47
CA SER A 54 -5.91 3.88 -0.09
C SER A 54 -6.88 3.32 0.95
N GLY A 55 -6.39 2.41 1.80
CA GLY A 55 -7.18 1.78 2.85
C GLY A 55 -7.72 2.77 3.87
N ILE A 56 -6.91 3.72 4.29
CA ILE A 56 -7.32 4.77 5.23
C ILE A 56 -8.49 5.58 4.65
N ASP A 57 -8.40 5.98 3.39
CA ASP A 57 -9.48 6.70 2.71
C ASP A 57 -10.76 5.87 2.64
N ILE A 58 -10.63 4.59 2.25
CA ILE A 58 -11.78 3.69 2.11
C ILE A 58 -12.51 3.54 3.44
N VAL A 59 -11.78 3.32 4.52
CA VAL A 59 -12.36 3.21 5.86
C VAL A 59 -13.06 4.52 6.25
N ALA A 60 -12.43 5.66 6.02
CA ALA A 60 -13.00 6.96 6.36
C ALA A 60 -14.30 7.21 5.60
N ILE A 61 -14.35 6.88 4.31
CA ILE A 61 -15.55 7.06 3.48
C ILE A 61 -16.67 6.13 3.94
N LEU A 62 -16.36 4.84 4.15
CA LEU A 62 -17.37 3.86 4.57
C LEU A 62 -17.92 4.17 5.97
N ASN A 63 -17.07 4.64 6.88
CA ASN A 63 -17.51 5.07 8.20
C ASN A 63 -18.48 6.25 8.12
N LYS A 64 -18.20 7.23 7.28
CA LYS A 64 -19.11 8.37 7.06
C LYS A 64 -20.46 7.93 6.51
N GLN A 65 -20.47 6.86 5.71
CA GLN A 65 -21.70 6.30 5.15
C GLN A 65 -22.35 5.26 6.07
N LYS A 66 -21.89 5.16 7.30
CA LYS A 66 -22.44 4.26 8.33
C LYS A 66 -22.40 2.78 7.92
N GLN A 67 -21.41 2.41 7.14
CA GLN A 67 -21.13 1.02 6.83
C GLN A 67 -20.28 0.40 7.94
N THR A 68 -20.51 -0.86 8.27
CA THR A 68 -19.78 -1.54 9.33
C THR A 68 -18.76 -2.49 8.72
N ILE A 69 -17.48 -2.22 8.97
CA ILE A 69 -16.37 -3.04 8.51
C ILE A 69 -15.95 -3.96 9.65
N ASP A 70 -16.07 -5.28 9.43
CA ASP A 70 -15.61 -6.29 10.40
C ASP A 70 -14.16 -6.65 10.14
N SER A 71 -13.77 -6.78 8.87
CA SER A 71 -12.40 -7.01 8.48
C SER A 71 -12.10 -6.37 7.13
N PHE A 72 -10.84 -6.00 6.93
CA PHE A 72 -10.38 -5.42 5.69
C PHE A 72 -8.99 -5.96 5.37
N LYS A 73 -8.86 -6.59 4.21
CA LYS A 73 -7.61 -7.14 3.72
C LYS A 73 -7.34 -6.63 2.31
N MET A 74 -6.10 -6.37 2.02
CA MET A 74 -5.69 -5.88 0.71
C MET A 74 -4.57 -6.73 0.14
N HIS A 75 -4.65 -7.01 -1.16
CA HIS A 75 -3.56 -7.64 -1.89
C HIS A 75 -3.09 -6.65 -2.95
N ILE A 76 -1.83 -6.30 -2.90
CA ILE A 76 -1.22 -5.35 -3.84
C ILE A 76 -0.19 -6.12 -4.67
N LYS A 77 -0.43 -6.21 -5.96
CA LYS A 77 0.48 -6.90 -6.90
C LYS A 77 1.07 -5.88 -7.84
N GLY A 78 2.38 -5.79 -7.85
CA GLY A 78 3.08 -4.86 -8.72
C GLY A 78 4.07 -5.57 -9.62
N GLN A 79 4.23 -5.05 -10.84
CA GLN A 79 5.25 -5.48 -11.77
C GLN A 79 6.08 -4.28 -12.17
N ARG A 80 7.40 -4.43 -12.06
CA ARG A 80 8.34 -3.38 -12.45
C ARG A 80 8.68 -3.48 -13.92
N GLU A 81 9.17 -2.38 -14.48
CA GLU A 81 9.68 -2.34 -15.84
C GLU A 81 10.77 -3.39 -16.02
N LYS A 82 10.85 -3.97 -17.22
CA LYS A 82 11.87 -4.95 -17.58
C LYS A 82 13.02 -4.25 -18.29
N ASP A 83 14.23 -4.75 -18.02
CA ASP A 83 15.45 -4.32 -18.74
C ASP A 83 15.74 -2.82 -18.64
N LYS A 84 15.32 -2.19 -17.54
CA LYS A 84 15.60 -0.78 -17.28
C LYS A 84 16.30 -0.61 -15.94
N THR A 85 17.15 0.42 -15.86
CA THR A 85 17.80 0.85 -14.63
C THR A 85 17.71 2.38 -14.55
N PRO A 86 16.99 2.94 -13.55
CA PRO A 86 16.16 2.23 -12.58
C PRO A 86 14.89 1.67 -13.20
N ALA A 87 14.42 0.53 -12.65
CA ALA A 87 13.17 -0.09 -13.05
C ALA A 87 12.05 0.40 -12.12
N LEU A 88 11.11 1.14 -12.66
CA LEU A 88 9.97 1.69 -11.90
C LEU A 88 8.81 0.68 -11.86
N TRP A 89 7.86 0.91 -10.96
CA TRP A 89 6.60 0.16 -10.97
C TRP A 89 5.83 0.52 -12.25
N GLU A 90 5.56 -0.47 -13.08
CA GLU A 90 4.87 -0.29 -14.36
C GLU A 90 3.37 -0.54 -14.24
N THR A 91 2.98 -1.65 -13.64
CA THR A 91 1.59 -2.01 -13.42
C THR A 91 1.39 -2.41 -11.97
N ILE A 92 0.29 -1.95 -11.38
CA ILE A 92 -0.08 -2.31 -10.01
C ILE A 92 -1.57 -2.65 -9.99
N HIS A 93 -1.91 -3.80 -9.42
CA HIS A 93 -3.30 -4.21 -9.24
C HIS A 93 -3.60 -4.40 -7.76
N MET A 94 -4.68 -3.80 -7.29
CA MET A 94 -5.10 -3.87 -5.88
C MET A 94 -6.41 -4.63 -5.76
N VAL A 95 -6.45 -5.60 -4.86
CA VAL A 95 -7.68 -6.32 -4.50
C VAL A 95 -8.02 -5.94 -3.06
N PHE A 96 -9.19 -5.31 -2.87
CA PHE A 96 -9.72 -4.96 -1.57
C PHE A 96 -10.75 -6.00 -1.14
N GLU A 97 -10.52 -6.66 -0.03
CA GLU A 97 -11.45 -7.63 0.53
C GLU A 97 -12.04 -7.08 1.82
N LEU A 98 -13.32 -6.78 1.80
CA LEU A 98 -14.07 -6.23 2.93
C LEU A 98 -15.09 -7.25 3.42
N THR A 99 -15.15 -7.43 4.72
CA THR A 99 -16.19 -8.23 5.37
C THR A 99 -16.95 -7.34 6.34
N GLY A 100 -18.26 -7.42 6.35
CA GLY A 100 -19.09 -6.63 7.23
C GLY A 100 -20.44 -6.28 6.62
N ASN A 101 -21.21 -5.48 7.33
CA ASN A 101 -22.47 -4.97 6.82
C ASN A 101 -22.20 -3.76 5.92
N ILE A 102 -21.84 -4.07 4.67
CA ILE A 102 -21.38 -3.10 3.68
C ILE A 102 -22.14 -3.29 2.38
N ASP A 103 -22.68 -2.19 1.85
CA ASP A 103 -23.29 -2.17 0.53
C ASP A 103 -22.21 -2.23 -0.55
N GLN A 104 -22.38 -3.11 -1.53
CA GLN A 104 -21.41 -3.34 -2.60
C GLN A 104 -21.15 -2.05 -3.40
N ASP A 105 -22.18 -1.28 -3.73
CA ASP A 105 -22.04 -0.06 -4.51
C ASP A 105 -21.30 1.03 -3.72
N LYS A 106 -21.56 1.12 -2.43
CA LYS A 106 -20.85 2.05 -1.55
C LYS A 106 -19.37 1.67 -1.43
N ALA A 107 -19.08 0.38 -1.32
CA ALA A 107 -17.70 -0.10 -1.29
C ALA A 107 -16.97 0.23 -2.60
N SER A 108 -17.59 -0.02 -3.75
CA SER A 108 -17.02 0.29 -5.06
C SER A 108 -16.76 1.77 -5.21
N ARG A 109 -17.70 2.61 -4.79
CA ARG A 109 -17.55 4.06 -4.84
C ARG A 109 -16.43 4.55 -3.92
N ALA A 110 -16.33 3.99 -2.72
CA ALA A 110 -15.27 4.35 -1.78
C ALA A 110 -13.89 4.03 -2.35
N CYS A 111 -13.73 2.86 -2.96
CA CYS A 111 -12.49 2.46 -3.61
C CYS A 111 -12.15 3.38 -4.79
N ALA A 112 -13.12 3.72 -5.63
CA ALA A 112 -12.92 4.63 -6.75
C ALA A 112 -12.49 6.02 -6.28
N LEU A 113 -13.17 6.56 -5.27
CA LEU A 113 -12.82 7.87 -4.71
C LEU A 113 -11.41 7.86 -4.12
N SER A 114 -11.04 6.81 -3.41
CA SER A 114 -9.71 6.71 -2.82
C SER A 114 -8.63 6.60 -3.88
N VAL A 115 -8.68 5.54 -4.67
CA VAL A 115 -7.58 5.21 -5.60
C VAL A 115 -7.47 6.24 -6.72
N ASP A 116 -8.61 6.66 -7.27
CA ASP A 116 -8.60 7.51 -8.48
C ASP A 116 -8.58 9.01 -8.17
N LYS A 117 -8.87 9.41 -6.94
CA LYS A 117 -8.99 10.84 -6.62
C LYS A 117 -8.21 11.29 -5.39
N TYR A 118 -8.30 10.60 -4.26
CA TYR A 118 -7.79 11.12 -2.99
C TYR A 118 -6.44 10.56 -2.56
N CYS A 119 -6.06 9.35 -2.99
CA CYS A 119 -4.84 8.72 -2.53
C CYS A 119 -3.61 9.41 -3.09
N THR A 120 -2.87 10.10 -2.21
CA THR A 120 -1.66 10.83 -2.57
C THR A 120 -0.58 9.89 -3.13
N VAL A 121 -0.44 8.70 -2.53
CA VAL A 121 0.56 7.73 -3.00
C VAL A 121 0.21 7.20 -4.39
N ALA A 122 -1.08 6.90 -4.64
CA ALA A 122 -1.54 6.48 -5.97
C ALA A 122 -1.22 7.54 -7.02
N GLU A 123 -1.50 8.80 -6.73
CA GLU A 123 -1.19 9.90 -7.66
C GLU A 123 0.31 10.02 -7.91
N THR A 124 1.12 9.89 -6.88
CA THR A 124 2.57 9.92 -7.00
C THR A 124 3.07 8.82 -7.94
N LEU A 125 2.58 7.60 -7.75
CA LEU A 125 2.97 6.46 -8.59
C LEU A 125 2.46 6.60 -10.03
N ARG A 126 1.23 7.11 -10.22
CA ARG A 126 0.71 7.38 -11.56
C ARG A 126 1.54 8.41 -12.32
N ARG A 127 1.96 9.48 -11.65
CA ARG A 127 2.83 10.49 -12.28
C ARG A 127 4.20 9.93 -12.62
N ALA A 128 4.66 8.91 -11.92
CA ALA A 128 5.87 8.19 -12.27
C ALA A 128 5.66 7.19 -13.41
N GLY A 129 4.43 7.03 -13.91
CA GLY A 129 4.12 6.17 -15.04
C GLY A 129 3.42 4.86 -14.71
N ALA A 130 3.13 4.58 -13.44
CA ALA A 130 2.46 3.34 -13.07
C ALA A 130 0.99 3.34 -13.51
N LYS A 131 0.54 2.21 -14.04
CA LYS A 131 -0.88 1.96 -14.30
C LYS A 131 -1.47 1.22 -13.12
N ILE A 132 -2.43 1.84 -12.44
CA ILE A 132 -3.03 1.29 -11.23
C ILE A 132 -4.46 0.87 -11.53
N THR A 133 -4.76 -0.40 -11.26
CA THR A 133 -6.11 -0.97 -11.35
C THR A 133 -6.51 -1.55 -10.01
N TRP A 134 -7.81 -1.73 -9.80
CA TRP A 134 -8.31 -2.28 -8.54
C TRP A 134 -9.62 -3.02 -8.73
N GLU A 135 -9.93 -3.87 -7.76
CA GLU A 135 -11.23 -4.50 -7.63
C GLU A 135 -11.57 -4.62 -6.13
N VAL A 136 -12.85 -4.69 -5.81
CA VAL A 136 -13.33 -4.84 -4.44
C VAL A 136 -14.27 -6.02 -4.32
N LYS A 137 -14.04 -6.83 -3.28
CA LYS A 137 -14.89 -7.97 -2.90
C LYS A 137 -15.49 -7.69 -1.55
N VAL A 138 -16.81 -7.74 -1.46
CA VAL A 138 -17.54 -7.54 -0.21
C VAL A 138 -18.18 -8.87 0.19
N ASN A 139 -17.87 -9.33 1.39
CA ASN A 139 -18.50 -10.48 2.00
C ASN A 139 -19.39 -10.00 3.14
N VAL A 140 -20.72 -10.08 2.94
CA VAL A 140 -21.69 -9.74 3.98
C VAL A 140 -21.88 -10.99 4.83
N PRO A 141 -21.60 -10.94 6.15
CA PRO A 141 -21.89 -12.10 7.00
C PRO A 141 -23.39 -12.37 7.00
N ASN A 142 -23.74 -13.62 7.09
CA ASN A 142 -25.09 -14.15 6.93
C ASN A 142 -26.18 -13.23 7.49
N ALA A 143 -27.00 -12.77 6.56
CA ALA A 143 -28.25 -12.14 6.92
C ALA A 143 -29.20 -13.20 7.48
#